data_6a13be0e96a64cb0d0c3de2f281dc619
#
_entry.id   6a13be0e96a64cb0d0c3de2f281dc619
#
_cell.length_a   1.000
_cell.length_b   1.000
_cell.length_c   1.000
_cell.angle_alpha   90.00
_cell.angle_beta   90.00
_cell.angle_gamma   90.00
#
_symmetry.space_group_name_H-M   'P 1'
#
loop_
_entity.id
_entity.type
_entity.pdbx_description
1 polymer ?
#
loop_
_entity_poly.entity_id
_entity_poly.type
_entity_poly.pdbx_seq_one_letter_code
_entity_poly.pdbx_strand_id
1 'polypeptide(L)'
;MNKIQMVDLQSQYKNIKSEIDNAVIDVIESGQYINGPAVQEFSLNLAKYMSVKHVIPCANGTDALQVALMALELQPGDEVITTDFTFAATVEVIALLNLKPILIDVDLETFNIDCDKLVKAIGPKTKAIVPVHLFGQPADMEKIMQISKEHNLYVIEDNAQAIGAKYQFKSGIKKKVGTIGDIGTTSFFPSKNLGCFGDGGALFTNNDELAIKIRGIVNHGMYKRYHHDVVGVNSRLDSVQAAILLSLIHI
;
A
#
# COMPACT_ATOMS: atom_id res chain seq x y z
N MET A 1 23.42 5.15 30.95
CA MET A 1 23.10 5.70 29.61
C MET A 1 21.71 5.23 29.25
N ASN A 2 20.77 6.13 28.92
CA ASN A 2 19.49 5.74 28.43
C ASN A 2 19.69 5.04 27.05
N LYS A 3 19.11 3.85 26.92
CA LYS A 3 19.19 3.09 25.66
C LYS A 3 18.37 3.83 24.60
N ILE A 4 19.03 4.26 23.53
CA ILE A 4 18.34 4.87 22.38
C ILE A 4 17.62 3.74 21.64
N GLN A 5 16.30 3.88 21.46
CA GLN A 5 15.50 2.95 20.67
C GLN A 5 15.34 3.50 19.25
N MET A 6 15.34 2.62 18.25
CA MET A 6 15.13 3.01 16.85
C MET A 6 13.69 3.50 16.63
N VAL A 7 12.71 2.91 17.33
CA VAL A 7 11.29 3.29 17.31
C VAL A 7 10.78 3.26 18.76
N ASP A 8 10.26 4.38 19.25
CA ASP A 8 9.73 4.51 20.62
C ASP A 8 8.20 4.58 20.64
N LEU A 9 7.57 3.43 20.43
CA LEU A 9 6.11 3.29 20.43
C LEU A 9 5.49 3.57 21.80
N GLN A 10 6.25 3.35 22.90
CA GLN A 10 5.74 3.59 24.25
C GLN A 10 5.58 5.09 24.53
N SER A 11 6.53 5.91 24.10
CA SER A 11 6.42 7.36 24.25
C SER A 11 5.34 7.93 23.35
N GLN A 12 5.21 7.43 22.11
CA GLN A 12 4.11 7.80 21.23
C GLN A 12 2.75 7.54 21.89
N TYR A 13 2.52 6.31 22.37
CA TYR A 13 1.28 5.97 23.06
C TYR A 13 1.04 6.85 24.30
N LYS A 14 2.05 7.08 25.16
CA LYS A 14 1.89 7.91 26.36
C LYS A 14 1.41 9.33 26.06
N ASN A 15 1.88 9.91 24.94
CA ASN A 15 1.54 11.28 24.56
C ASN A 15 0.06 11.44 24.15
N ILE A 16 -0.55 10.40 23.60
CA ILE A 16 -1.94 10.41 23.12
C ILE A 16 -2.80 9.34 23.78
N LYS A 17 -2.37 8.86 24.97
CA LYS A 17 -2.97 7.73 25.68
C LYS A 17 -4.48 7.83 25.83
N SER A 18 -4.99 8.95 26.33
CA SER A 18 -6.43 9.08 26.60
C SER A 18 -7.25 9.06 25.30
N GLU A 19 -6.73 9.59 24.20
CA GLU A 19 -7.41 9.58 22.92
C GLU A 19 -7.51 8.16 22.37
N ILE A 20 -6.38 7.42 22.37
CA ILE A 20 -6.36 6.03 21.91
C ILE A 20 -7.22 5.12 22.79
N ASP A 21 -7.09 5.22 24.14
CA ASP A 21 -7.85 4.39 25.06
C ASP A 21 -9.36 4.58 24.86
N ASN A 22 -9.83 5.82 24.76
CA ASN A 22 -11.23 6.10 24.54
C ASN A 22 -11.70 5.57 23.17
N ALA A 23 -10.96 5.82 22.10
CA ALA A 23 -11.33 5.32 20.77
C ALA A 23 -11.42 3.79 20.70
N VAL A 24 -10.52 3.08 21.37
CA VAL A 24 -10.53 1.61 21.45
C VAL A 24 -11.72 1.13 22.29
N ILE A 25 -11.99 1.75 23.44
CA ILE A 25 -13.11 1.40 24.30
C ILE A 25 -14.43 1.62 23.56
N ASP A 26 -14.60 2.72 22.86
CA ASP A 26 -15.82 3.01 22.07
C ASP A 26 -16.09 1.90 21.03
N VAL A 27 -15.05 1.41 20.34
CA VAL A 27 -15.20 0.29 19.41
C VAL A 27 -15.62 -0.99 20.15
N ILE A 28 -15.00 -1.28 21.30
CA ILE A 28 -15.32 -2.48 22.09
C ILE A 28 -16.78 -2.44 22.57
N GLU A 29 -17.22 -1.30 23.11
CA GLU A 29 -18.59 -1.12 23.60
C GLU A 29 -19.63 -1.19 22.47
N SER A 30 -19.28 -0.71 21.26
CA SER A 30 -20.16 -0.80 20.09
C SER A 30 -20.37 -2.22 19.56
N GLY A 31 -19.44 -3.14 19.82
CA GLY A 31 -19.42 -4.49 19.25
C GLY A 31 -19.20 -4.55 17.73
N GLN A 32 -18.89 -3.43 17.07
CA GLN A 32 -18.72 -3.36 15.62
C GLN A 32 -17.26 -3.54 15.21
N TYR A 33 -16.72 -4.74 15.43
CA TYR A 33 -15.29 -5.02 15.26
C TYR A 33 -14.84 -5.12 13.80
N ILE A 34 -15.71 -5.50 12.87
CA ILE A 34 -15.39 -5.74 11.45
C ILE A 34 -16.19 -4.78 10.58
N ASN A 35 -15.47 -4.03 9.72
CA ASN A 35 -16.06 -3.05 8.79
C ASN A 35 -16.98 -2.02 9.48
N GLY A 36 -16.71 -1.70 10.76
CA GLY A 36 -17.47 -0.74 11.54
C GLY A 36 -17.24 0.71 11.09
N PRO A 37 -17.92 1.68 11.75
CA PRO A 37 -17.83 3.10 11.43
C PRO A 37 -16.40 3.64 11.43
N ALA A 38 -15.54 3.21 12.37
CA ALA A 38 -14.14 3.62 12.44
C ALA A 38 -13.36 3.28 11.16
N VAL A 39 -13.61 2.12 10.54
CA VAL A 39 -12.96 1.74 9.27
C VAL A 39 -13.40 2.66 8.13
N GLN A 40 -14.69 2.99 8.09
CA GLN A 40 -15.24 3.87 7.05
C GLN A 40 -14.69 5.30 7.20
N GLU A 41 -14.69 5.84 8.41
CA GLU A 41 -14.16 7.16 8.72
C GLU A 41 -12.66 7.25 8.42
N PHE A 42 -11.89 6.25 8.85
CA PHE A 42 -10.46 6.17 8.53
C PHE A 42 -10.21 6.17 7.02
N SER A 43 -10.98 5.38 6.27
CA SER A 43 -10.86 5.32 4.81
C SER A 43 -11.11 6.68 4.16
N LEU A 44 -12.14 7.41 4.61
CA LEU A 44 -12.48 8.73 4.09
C LEU A 44 -11.41 9.78 4.44
N ASN A 45 -10.94 9.79 5.69
CA ASN A 45 -9.91 10.72 6.14
C ASN A 45 -8.58 10.45 5.43
N LEU A 46 -8.22 9.17 5.25
CA LEU A 46 -7.01 8.80 4.51
C LEU A 46 -7.13 9.14 3.02
N ALA A 47 -8.29 8.96 2.39
CA ALA A 47 -8.53 9.35 1.00
C ALA A 47 -8.35 10.87 0.83
N LYS A 48 -8.90 11.66 1.74
CA LYS A 48 -8.74 13.12 1.77
C LYS A 48 -7.26 13.50 1.99
N TYR A 49 -6.59 12.88 2.96
CA TYR A 49 -5.18 13.12 3.23
C TYR A 49 -4.32 12.79 2.02
N MET A 50 -4.49 11.61 1.42
CA MET A 50 -3.71 11.17 0.25
C MET A 50 -4.09 11.88 -1.05
N SER A 51 -5.25 12.57 -1.09
CA SER A 51 -5.81 13.17 -2.31
C SER A 51 -6.05 12.11 -3.40
N VAL A 52 -6.62 10.98 -3.00
CA VAL A 52 -6.95 9.85 -3.86
C VAL A 52 -8.45 9.53 -3.76
N LYS A 53 -9.04 9.03 -4.84
CA LYS A 53 -10.49 8.77 -4.91
C LYS A 53 -10.91 7.60 -4.04
N HIS A 54 -10.13 6.52 -4.04
CA HIS A 54 -10.46 5.28 -3.33
C HIS A 54 -9.33 4.86 -2.40
N VAL A 55 -9.70 4.57 -1.17
CA VAL A 55 -8.89 3.87 -0.17
C VAL A 55 -9.62 2.59 0.19
N ILE A 56 -8.95 1.46 0.10
CA ILE A 56 -9.47 0.15 0.47
C ILE A 56 -8.55 -0.42 1.57
N PRO A 57 -8.98 -0.37 2.85
CA PRO A 57 -8.23 -0.97 3.95
C PRO A 57 -8.17 -2.48 3.83
N CYS A 58 -7.05 -3.06 4.26
CA CYS A 58 -6.79 -4.49 4.26
C CYS A 58 -6.00 -4.91 5.51
N ALA A 59 -5.71 -6.20 5.64
CA ALA A 59 -5.13 -6.76 6.85
C ALA A 59 -3.68 -6.34 7.11
N ASN A 60 -2.88 -6.13 6.06
CA ASN A 60 -1.47 -5.74 6.16
C ASN A 60 -0.92 -5.28 4.82
N GLY A 61 0.34 -4.80 4.79
CA GLY A 61 0.98 -4.31 3.56
C GLY A 61 1.31 -5.42 2.56
N THR A 62 1.60 -6.64 3.00
CA THR A 62 1.84 -7.80 2.13
C THR A 62 0.57 -8.16 1.37
N ASP A 63 -0.56 -8.24 2.07
CA ASP A 63 -1.87 -8.44 1.45
C ASP A 63 -2.21 -7.32 0.47
N ALA A 64 -1.87 -6.06 0.80
CA ALA A 64 -2.09 -4.95 -0.12
C ALA A 64 -1.39 -5.16 -1.46
N LEU A 65 -0.12 -5.58 -1.45
CA LEU A 65 0.64 -5.91 -2.67
C LEU A 65 0.04 -7.11 -3.41
N GLN A 66 -0.30 -8.18 -2.68
CA GLN A 66 -0.92 -9.37 -3.27
C GLN A 66 -2.25 -9.04 -3.95
N VAL A 67 -3.12 -8.33 -3.27
CA VAL A 67 -4.44 -7.91 -3.78
C VAL A 67 -4.30 -6.97 -4.97
N ALA A 68 -3.31 -6.08 -4.98
CA ALA A 68 -3.01 -5.21 -6.11
C ALA A 68 -2.68 -6.04 -7.37
N LEU A 69 -1.79 -7.02 -7.25
CA LEU A 69 -1.45 -7.92 -8.35
C LEU A 69 -2.64 -8.79 -8.81
N MET A 70 -3.45 -9.30 -7.88
CA MET A 70 -4.67 -10.05 -8.21
C MET A 70 -5.68 -9.19 -8.99
N ALA A 71 -5.83 -7.91 -8.63
CA ALA A 71 -6.76 -6.99 -9.27
C ALA A 71 -6.39 -6.65 -10.73
N LEU A 72 -5.11 -6.80 -11.09
CA LEU A 72 -4.63 -6.63 -12.46
C LEU A 72 -4.87 -7.87 -13.35
N GLU A 73 -5.35 -8.98 -12.78
CA GLU A 73 -5.68 -10.22 -13.50
C GLU A 73 -4.51 -10.79 -14.32
N LEU A 74 -3.28 -10.63 -13.81
CA LEU A 74 -2.06 -11.13 -14.44
C LEU A 74 -2.09 -12.67 -14.49
N GLN A 75 -1.48 -13.24 -15.54
CA GLN A 75 -1.49 -14.67 -15.75
C GLN A 75 -0.20 -15.34 -15.23
N PRO A 76 -0.27 -16.59 -14.79
CA PRO A 76 0.94 -17.34 -14.40
C PRO A 76 2.04 -17.24 -15.45
N GLY A 77 3.25 -16.86 -15.01
CA GLY A 77 4.40 -16.64 -15.87
C GLY A 77 4.53 -15.25 -16.46
N ASP A 78 3.56 -14.35 -16.27
CA ASP A 78 3.74 -12.93 -16.54
C ASP A 78 4.85 -12.36 -15.65
N GLU A 79 5.64 -11.45 -16.18
CA GLU A 79 6.79 -10.87 -15.49
C GLU A 79 6.41 -9.55 -14.81
N VAL A 80 6.86 -9.41 -13.56
CA VAL A 80 6.71 -8.19 -12.76
C VAL A 80 8.10 -7.72 -12.35
N ILE A 81 8.46 -6.49 -12.73
CA ILE A 81 9.77 -5.92 -12.43
C ILE A 81 9.70 -5.17 -11.09
N THR A 82 10.66 -5.45 -10.21
CA THR A 82 10.88 -4.70 -8.97
C THR A 82 12.37 -4.63 -8.63
N THR A 83 12.72 -3.99 -7.52
CA THR A 83 14.11 -3.90 -7.07
C THR A 83 14.52 -5.13 -6.27
N ASP A 84 15.81 -5.47 -6.26
CA ASP A 84 16.40 -6.48 -5.38
C ASP A 84 16.70 -5.92 -3.97
N PHE A 85 16.69 -4.60 -3.79
CA PHE A 85 16.83 -3.93 -2.51
C PHE A 85 15.47 -3.44 -2.00
N THR A 86 14.72 -4.34 -1.39
CA THR A 86 13.39 -4.11 -0.82
C THR A 86 13.10 -5.07 0.33
N PHE A 87 11.95 -4.90 0.99
CA PHE A 87 11.44 -5.91 1.91
C PHE A 87 10.92 -7.13 1.13
N ALA A 88 11.07 -8.32 1.71
CA ALA A 88 10.71 -9.58 1.06
C ALA A 88 9.29 -9.61 0.48
N ALA A 89 8.32 -8.94 1.15
CA ALA A 89 6.92 -8.92 0.72
C ALA A 89 6.74 -8.50 -0.74
N THR A 90 7.50 -7.52 -1.22
CA THR A 90 7.40 -7.03 -2.62
C THR A 90 7.68 -8.13 -3.64
N VAL A 91 8.57 -9.06 -3.30
CA VAL A 91 8.99 -10.16 -4.19
C VAL A 91 8.16 -11.42 -3.95
N GLU A 92 7.89 -11.76 -2.67
CA GLU A 92 7.22 -13.01 -2.32
C GLU A 92 5.80 -13.09 -2.86
N VAL A 93 5.05 -11.98 -2.89
CA VAL A 93 3.67 -11.97 -3.42
C VAL A 93 3.63 -12.20 -4.94
N ILE A 94 4.66 -11.76 -5.67
CA ILE A 94 4.80 -12.03 -7.11
C ILE A 94 4.96 -13.54 -7.32
N ALA A 95 5.87 -14.17 -6.57
CA ALA A 95 6.10 -15.60 -6.64
C ALA A 95 4.89 -16.42 -6.15
N LEU A 96 4.23 -15.98 -5.07
CA LEU A 96 3.04 -16.63 -4.51
C LEU A 96 1.90 -16.74 -5.53
N LEU A 97 1.76 -15.74 -6.39
CA LEU A 97 0.76 -15.71 -7.47
C LEU A 97 1.21 -16.43 -8.74
N ASN A 98 2.31 -17.19 -8.71
CA ASN A 98 2.91 -17.85 -9.87
C ASN A 98 3.33 -16.88 -11.00
N LEU A 99 3.53 -15.61 -10.67
CA LEU A 99 4.13 -14.61 -11.53
C LEU A 99 5.65 -14.73 -11.44
N LYS A 100 6.36 -14.17 -12.41
CA LYS A 100 7.82 -14.20 -12.43
C LYS A 100 8.40 -12.87 -11.97
N PRO A 101 9.03 -12.79 -10.79
CA PRO A 101 9.73 -11.58 -10.38
C PRO A 101 10.99 -11.38 -11.23
N ILE A 102 11.14 -10.18 -11.78
CA ILE A 102 12.35 -9.72 -12.45
C ILE A 102 12.98 -8.68 -11.54
N LEU A 103 14.08 -9.06 -10.91
CA LEU A 103 14.79 -8.21 -9.96
C LEU A 103 15.83 -7.38 -10.70
N ILE A 104 15.82 -6.09 -10.45
CA ILE A 104 16.83 -5.17 -10.97
C ILE A 104 17.43 -4.40 -9.80
N ASP A 105 18.68 -4.03 -9.99
CA ASP A 105 19.42 -3.27 -9.00
C ASP A 105 18.93 -1.83 -8.88
N VAL A 106 19.20 -1.20 -7.77
CA VAL A 106 18.83 0.18 -7.46
C VAL A 106 19.88 1.17 -7.96
N ASP A 107 19.51 2.42 -8.00
CA ASP A 107 20.41 3.54 -8.12
C ASP A 107 21.20 3.74 -6.82
N LEU A 108 22.51 3.91 -6.90
CA LEU A 108 23.41 3.95 -5.74
C LEU A 108 23.26 5.19 -4.86
N GLU A 109 22.71 6.27 -5.39
CA GLU A 109 22.51 7.51 -4.62
C GLU A 109 21.15 7.54 -3.91
N THR A 110 20.13 7.01 -4.57
CA THR A 110 18.74 7.09 -4.10
C THR A 110 18.23 5.81 -3.46
N PHE A 111 18.86 4.66 -3.73
CA PHE A 111 18.40 3.32 -3.36
C PHE A 111 17.01 2.96 -3.90
N ASN A 112 16.52 3.73 -4.86
CA ASN A 112 15.28 3.46 -5.57
C ASN A 112 15.57 2.76 -6.91
N ILE A 113 14.52 2.27 -7.55
CA ILE A 113 14.60 1.56 -8.83
C ILE A 113 15.42 2.34 -9.86
N ASP A 114 16.45 1.71 -10.44
CA ASP A 114 17.25 2.28 -11.54
C ASP A 114 16.45 2.22 -12.85
N CYS A 115 16.01 3.38 -13.32
CA CYS A 115 15.18 3.46 -14.52
C CYS A 115 15.90 3.03 -15.81
N ASP A 116 17.21 3.10 -15.88
CA ASP A 116 17.96 2.67 -17.06
C ASP A 116 18.10 1.13 -17.09
N LYS A 117 18.21 0.51 -15.91
CA LYS A 117 18.11 -0.95 -15.76
C LYS A 117 16.68 -1.43 -15.98
N LEU A 118 15.68 -0.66 -15.54
CA LEU A 118 14.26 -0.96 -15.76
C LEU A 118 13.97 -1.14 -17.25
N VAL A 119 14.36 -0.16 -18.09
CA VAL A 119 14.13 -0.25 -19.55
C VAL A 119 14.78 -1.49 -20.16
N LYS A 120 15.99 -1.85 -19.72
CA LYS A 120 16.73 -3.04 -20.23
C LYS A 120 16.09 -4.37 -19.80
N ALA A 121 15.36 -4.37 -18.69
CA ALA A 121 14.71 -5.57 -18.14
C ALA A 121 13.34 -5.84 -18.75
N ILE A 122 12.73 -4.87 -19.46
CA ILE A 122 11.41 -5.04 -20.07
C ILE A 122 11.50 -6.05 -21.22
N GLY A 123 10.67 -7.09 -21.11
CA GLY A 123 10.51 -8.15 -22.11
C GLY A 123 9.06 -8.31 -22.56
N PRO A 124 8.78 -9.23 -23.51
CA PRO A 124 7.42 -9.42 -24.05
C PRO A 124 6.41 -9.96 -23.03
N LYS A 125 6.89 -10.54 -21.92
CA LYS A 125 6.06 -11.03 -20.82
C LYS A 125 5.92 -10.06 -19.66
N THR A 126 6.61 -8.93 -19.69
CA THR A 126 6.50 -7.91 -18.65
C THR A 126 5.12 -7.26 -18.68
N LYS A 127 4.46 -7.21 -17.52
CA LYS A 127 3.10 -6.67 -17.37
C LYS A 127 3.01 -5.56 -16.34
N ALA A 128 3.87 -5.56 -15.34
CA ALA A 128 3.82 -4.58 -14.27
C ALA A 128 5.21 -4.21 -13.75
N ILE A 129 5.28 -3.02 -13.16
CA ILE A 129 6.42 -2.51 -12.42
C ILE A 129 5.96 -2.24 -10.99
N VAL A 130 6.75 -2.66 -10.00
CA VAL A 130 6.52 -2.35 -8.59
C VAL A 130 7.69 -1.52 -8.07
N PRO A 131 7.68 -0.19 -8.25
CA PRO A 131 8.64 0.68 -7.60
C PRO A 131 8.37 0.73 -6.09
N VAL A 132 9.44 0.74 -5.30
CA VAL A 132 9.38 0.89 -3.85
C VAL A 132 9.86 2.28 -3.49
N HIS A 133 9.10 3.01 -2.67
CA HIS A 133 9.51 4.32 -2.13
C HIS A 133 10.30 4.09 -0.83
N LEU A 134 11.55 3.65 -1.00
CA LEU A 134 12.36 3.15 0.09
C LEU A 134 12.69 4.25 1.10
N PHE A 135 12.53 3.93 2.40
CA PHE A 135 12.83 4.81 3.54
C PHE A 135 12.13 6.19 3.47
N GLY A 136 11.02 6.29 2.74
CA GLY A 136 10.27 7.53 2.58
C GLY A 136 10.73 8.40 1.41
N GLN A 137 11.73 7.96 0.63
CA GLN A 137 12.19 8.67 -0.56
C GLN A 137 11.41 8.21 -1.80
N PRO A 138 10.74 9.14 -2.52
CA PRO A 138 10.04 8.80 -3.75
C PRO A 138 10.98 8.26 -4.84
N ALA A 139 10.59 7.17 -5.51
CA ALA A 139 11.20 6.77 -6.77
C ALA A 139 10.94 7.82 -7.87
N ASP A 140 11.70 7.81 -8.96
CA ASP A 140 11.49 8.74 -10.09
C ASP A 140 10.21 8.40 -10.85
N MET A 141 9.08 8.79 -10.25
CA MET A 141 7.75 8.46 -10.78
C MET A 141 7.48 9.08 -12.14
N GLU A 142 8.07 10.24 -12.47
CA GLU A 142 7.90 10.83 -13.81
C GLU A 142 8.48 9.93 -14.89
N LYS A 143 9.70 9.44 -14.68
CA LYS A 143 10.38 8.53 -15.62
C LYS A 143 9.72 7.15 -15.65
N ILE A 144 9.32 6.60 -14.49
CA ILE A 144 8.63 5.32 -14.40
C ILE A 144 7.28 5.37 -15.15
N MET A 145 6.46 6.39 -14.93
CA MET A 145 5.19 6.56 -15.63
C MET A 145 5.33 6.76 -17.12
N GLN A 146 6.41 7.44 -17.57
CA GLN A 146 6.72 7.53 -18.99
C GLN A 146 7.04 6.15 -19.57
N ILE A 147 7.95 5.39 -18.93
CA ILE A 147 8.33 4.03 -19.35
C ILE A 147 7.11 3.10 -19.38
N SER A 148 6.29 3.13 -18.34
CA SER A 148 5.09 2.27 -18.24
C SER A 148 4.12 2.55 -19.38
N LYS A 149 3.91 3.80 -19.74
CA LYS A 149 3.06 4.21 -20.87
C LYS A 149 3.62 3.74 -22.21
N GLU A 150 4.93 3.89 -22.45
CA GLU A 150 5.60 3.49 -23.70
C GLU A 150 5.51 1.98 -23.92
N HIS A 151 5.53 1.20 -22.84
CA HIS A 151 5.52 -0.27 -22.88
C HIS A 151 4.18 -0.91 -22.48
N ASN A 152 3.13 -0.11 -22.22
CA ASN A 152 1.81 -0.56 -21.78
C ASN A 152 1.86 -1.46 -20.54
N LEU A 153 2.56 -1.00 -19.49
CA LEU A 153 2.77 -1.69 -18.23
C LEU A 153 1.96 -1.04 -17.11
N TYR A 154 1.46 -1.85 -16.18
CA TYR A 154 0.87 -1.37 -14.94
C TYR A 154 1.95 -0.91 -13.96
N VAL A 155 1.61 0.04 -13.08
CA VAL A 155 2.49 0.52 -12.01
C VAL A 155 1.78 0.35 -10.67
N ILE A 156 2.36 -0.49 -9.79
CA ILE A 156 1.94 -0.65 -8.39
C ILE A 156 2.99 0.02 -7.52
N GLU A 157 2.63 1.11 -6.84
CA GLU A 157 3.55 1.79 -5.92
C GLU A 157 3.59 1.09 -4.56
N ASP A 158 4.72 0.51 -4.18
CA ASP A 158 4.96 0.07 -2.80
C ASP A 158 5.32 1.27 -1.93
N ASN A 159 4.31 1.78 -1.24
CA ASN A 159 4.39 2.96 -0.39
C ASN A 159 4.45 2.59 1.11
N ALA A 160 4.82 1.35 1.45
CA ALA A 160 4.81 0.85 2.83
C ALA A 160 5.73 1.63 3.80
N GLN A 161 6.68 2.42 3.28
CA GLN A 161 7.61 3.22 4.09
C GLN A 161 7.49 4.73 3.81
N ALA A 162 6.56 5.17 2.96
CA ALA A 162 6.59 6.53 2.42
C ALA A 162 5.24 7.26 2.45
N ILE A 163 4.29 6.81 3.29
CA ILE A 163 3.00 7.49 3.40
C ILE A 163 3.23 8.97 3.79
N GLY A 164 2.63 9.89 3.02
CA GLY A 164 2.80 11.33 3.19
C GLY A 164 3.94 11.95 2.40
N ALA A 165 4.91 11.19 1.90
CA ALA A 165 5.94 11.69 1.01
C ALA A 165 5.37 12.21 -0.31
N LYS A 166 6.02 13.20 -0.92
CA LYS A 166 5.54 13.85 -2.15
C LYS A 166 6.61 13.79 -3.22
N TYR A 167 6.21 13.37 -4.41
CA TYR A 167 7.01 13.50 -5.62
C TYR A 167 6.71 14.84 -6.30
N GLN A 168 7.75 15.56 -6.72
CA GLN A 168 7.63 16.79 -7.48
C GLN A 168 8.00 16.54 -8.93
N PHE A 169 7.03 16.68 -9.83
CA PHE A 169 7.21 16.59 -11.27
C PHE A 169 7.99 17.80 -11.82
N LYS A 170 8.63 17.67 -12.98
CA LYS A 170 9.30 18.78 -13.68
C LYS A 170 8.37 19.95 -13.97
N SER A 171 7.09 19.68 -14.13
CA SER A 171 6.04 20.71 -14.26
C SER A 171 5.83 21.57 -13.00
N GLY A 172 6.44 21.22 -11.88
CA GLY A 172 6.22 21.84 -10.56
C GLY A 172 5.06 21.24 -9.77
N ILE A 173 4.23 20.40 -10.37
CA ILE A 173 3.12 19.71 -9.67
C ILE A 173 3.71 18.75 -8.64
N LYS A 174 3.09 18.73 -7.45
CA LYS A 174 3.42 17.78 -6.37
C LYS A 174 2.28 16.80 -6.16
N LYS A 175 2.57 15.51 -6.14
CA LYS A 175 1.62 14.46 -5.76
C LYS A 175 2.18 13.61 -4.63
N LYS A 176 1.33 13.08 -3.78
CA LYS A 176 1.74 12.08 -2.77
C LYS A 176 2.06 10.77 -3.47
N VAL A 177 3.17 10.14 -3.08
CA VAL A 177 3.49 8.80 -3.59
C VAL A 177 2.48 7.78 -3.07
N GLY A 178 2.28 6.70 -3.81
CA GLY A 178 1.15 5.78 -3.64
C GLY A 178 -0.13 6.23 -4.34
N THR A 179 -0.12 7.39 -5.05
CA THR A 179 -1.31 7.90 -5.78
C THR A 179 -1.01 8.29 -7.23
N ILE A 180 0.16 7.92 -7.74
CA ILE A 180 0.65 8.32 -9.07
C ILE A 180 0.48 7.20 -10.08
N GLY A 181 0.79 5.95 -9.69
CA GLY A 181 0.58 4.75 -10.48
C GLY A 181 -0.88 4.32 -10.56
N ASP A 182 -1.13 3.12 -11.05
CA ASP A 182 -2.48 2.53 -11.17
C ASP A 182 -3.05 2.16 -9.80
N ILE A 183 -2.20 1.54 -8.95
CA ILE A 183 -2.51 1.15 -7.58
C ILE A 183 -1.35 1.53 -6.67
N GLY A 184 -1.63 2.14 -5.54
CA GLY A 184 -0.67 2.28 -4.45
C GLY A 184 -1.01 1.32 -3.31
N THR A 185 0.01 0.89 -2.58
CA THR A 185 -0.13 0.01 -1.42
C THR A 185 0.59 0.61 -0.22
N THR A 186 0.08 0.39 0.98
CA THR A 186 0.79 0.83 2.19
C THR A 186 0.61 -0.16 3.34
N SER A 187 1.47 -0.04 4.33
CA SER A 187 1.46 -0.84 5.55
C SER A 187 1.25 0.07 6.76
N PHE A 188 0.45 -0.41 7.69
CA PHE A 188 0.27 0.21 9.01
C PHE A 188 0.90 -0.62 10.12
N PHE A 189 1.90 -1.45 9.80
CA PHE A 189 2.70 -2.15 10.81
C PHE A 189 3.22 -1.14 11.85
N PRO A 190 3.29 -1.47 13.16
CA PRO A 190 3.51 -0.50 14.25
C PRO A 190 4.69 0.45 14.06
N SER A 191 5.78 0.00 13.44
CA SER A 191 6.98 0.84 13.21
C SER A 191 6.92 1.70 11.94
N LYS A 192 5.81 1.68 11.20
CA LYS A 192 5.65 2.52 10.00
C LYS A 192 5.30 3.96 10.36
N ASN A 193 5.45 4.87 9.39
CA ASN A 193 5.17 6.31 9.56
C ASN A 193 3.77 6.59 10.13
N LEU A 194 2.79 5.80 9.71
CA LEU A 194 1.46 5.71 10.29
C LEU A 194 1.24 4.26 10.67
N GLY A 195 1.42 3.91 11.95
CA GLY A 195 1.37 2.53 12.45
C GLY A 195 0.21 2.32 13.40
N CYS A 196 -0.52 1.21 13.23
CA CYS A 196 -1.52 0.75 14.19
C CYS A 196 -0.88 -0.13 15.30
N PHE A 197 -1.66 -0.67 16.19
CA PHE A 197 -1.18 -1.52 17.30
C PHE A 197 -1.37 -3.01 16.97
N GLY A 198 -1.01 -3.37 15.76
CA GLY A 198 -1.10 -4.70 15.19
C GLY A 198 -0.82 -4.63 13.70
N ASP A 199 -1.42 -5.53 12.93
CA ASP A 199 -1.35 -5.49 11.48
C ASP A 199 -2.40 -4.57 10.87
N GLY A 200 -2.04 -3.95 9.75
CA GLY A 200 -2.91 -3.11 8.96
C GLY A 200 -2.26 -2.73 7.64
N GLY A 201 -3.08 -2.41 6.67
CA GLY A 201 -2.65 -1.93 5.36
C GLY A 201 -3.80 -1.27 4.60
N ALA A 202 -3.48 -0.69 3.45
CA ALA A 202 -4.47 -0.17 2.53
C ALA A 202 -3.95 -0.13 1.10
N LEU A 203 -4.92 -0.13 0.16
CA LEU A 203 -4.68 0.10 -1.25
C LEU A 203 -5.30 1.44 -1.66
N PHE A 204 -4.67 2.12 -2.62
CA PHE A 204 -5.08 3.40 -3.16
C PHE A 204 -5.28 3.29 -4.67
N THR A 205 -6.34 3.86 -5.21
CA THR A 205 -6.48 4.01 -6.66
C THR A 205 -7.44 5.15 -7.02
N ASN A 206 -7.23 5.75 -8.18
CA ASN A 206 -8.17 6.71 -8.78
C ASN A 206 -9.09 6.05 -9.82
N ASN A 207 -8.87 4.77 -10.12
CA ASN A 207 -9.65 4.00 -11.09
C ASN A 207 -10.82 3.30 -10.40
N ASP A 208 -12.06 3.59 -10.84
CA ASP A 208 -13.27 3.03 -10.26
C ASP A 208 -13.39 1.52 -10.46
N GLU A 209 -12.97 1.01 -11.62
CA GLU A 209 -13.03 -0.43 -11.92
C GLU A 209 -12.05 -1.23 -11.06
N LEU A 210 -10.81 -0.73 -10.91
CA LEU A 210 -9.83 -1.33 -10.00
C LEU A 210 -10.32 -1.28 -8.55
N ALA A 211 -10.93 -0.18 -8.12
CA ALA A 211 -11.48 -0.08 -6.78
C ALA A 211 -12.57 -1.11 -6.50
N ILE A 212 -13.46 -1.38 -7.48
CA ILE A 212 -14.49 -2.42 -7.37
C ILE A 212 -13.83 -3.80 -7.27
N LYS A 213 -12.87 -4.12 -8.15
CA LYS A 213 -12.14 -5.40 -8.13
C LYS A 213 -11.44 -5.61 -6.77
N ILE A 214 -10.68 -4.63 -6.31
CA ILE A 214 -9.96 -4.69 -5.04
C ILE A 214 -10.92 -4.95 -3.87
N ARG A 215 -12.07 -4.22 -3.81
CA ARG A 215 -13.08 -4.43 -2.75
C ARG A 215 -13.67 -5.83 -2.75
N GLY A 216 -13.88 -6.41 -3.92
CA GLY A 216 -14.32 -7.79 -4.06
C GLY A 216 -13.26 -8.77 -3.58
N ILE A 217 -12.02 -8.61 -4.03
CA ILE A 217 -10.90 -9.52 -3.72
C ILE A 217 -10.62 -9.57 -2.21
N VAL A 218 -10.53 -8.42 -1.52
CA VAL A 218 -10.29 -8.39 -0.05
C VAL A 218 -11.41 -9.01 0.77
N ASN A 219 -12.56 -9.23 0.15
CA ASN A 219 -13.74 -9.80 0.77
C ASN A 219 -14.16 -11.13 0.09
N HIS A 220 -13.23 -12.07 -0.02
CA HIS A 220 -13.46 -13.41 -0.56
C HIS A 220 -13.97 -13.45 -2.02
N GLY A 221 -13.64 -12.46 -2.85
CA GLY A 221 -14.14 -12.35 -4.23
C GLY A 221 -15.62 -12.00 -4.34
N MET A 222 -16.20 -11.40 -3.29
CA MET A 222 -17.62 -11.15 -3.16
C MET A 222 -17.97 -9.71 -3.55
N TYR A 223 -18.61 -9.55 -4.68
CA TYR A 223 -19.17 -8.27 -5.14
C TYR A 223 -20.62 -8.07 -4.65
N LYS A 224 -21.36 -9.15 -4.51
CA LYS A 224 -22.70 -9.19 -3.95
C LYS A 224 -22.74 -10.21 -2.82
N ARG A 225 -23.44 -9.90 -1.74
CA ARG A 225 -23.53 -10.77 -0.56
C ARG A 225 -23.84 -12.21 -0.94
N TYR A 226 -22.99 -13.14 -0.48
CA TYR A 226 -23.04 -14.59 -0.74
C TYR A 226 -22.78 -15.01 -2.20
N HIS A 227 -22.31 -14.10 -3.07
CA HIS A 227 -21.88 -14.43 -4.43
C HIS A 227 -20.38 -14.20 -4.56
N HIS A 228 -19.62 -15.26 -4.77
CA HIS A 228 -18.16 -15.26 -4.90
C HIS A 228 -17.81 -15.44 -6.38
N ASP A 229 -17.66 -14.31 -7.09
CA ASP A 229 -17.50 -14.30 -8.56
C ASP A 229 -16.06 -14.57 -8.98
N VAL A 230 -15.11 -14.28 -8.10
CA VAL A 230 -13.68 -14.49 -8.32
C VAL A 230 -13.01 -15.06 -7.06
N VAL A 231 -11.80 -15.60 -7.22
CA VAL A 231 -10.98 -16.00 -6.08
C VAL A 231 -10.53 -14.73 -5.34
N GLY A 232 -10.78 -14.69 -4.05
CA GLY A 232 -10.39 -13.58 -3.19
C GLY A 232 -9.73 -14.06 -1.89
N VAL A 233 -9.46 -13.11 -1.01
CA VAL A 233 -8.86 -13.34 0.31
C VAL A 233 -9.72 -12.73 1.40
N ASN A 234 -9.52 -13.16 2.64
CA ASN A 234 -10.05 -12.46 3.81
C ASN A 234 -9.01 -11.46 4.30
N SER A 235 -9.07 -10.23 3.79
CA SER A 235 -8.09 -9.21 4.12
C SER A 235 -8.80 -7.90 4.49
N ARG A 236 -8.88 -7.63 5.79
CA ARG A 236 -9.64 -6.49 6.34
C ARG A 236 -8.83 -5.79 7.43
N LEU A 237 -9.03 -4.50 7.57
CA LEU A 237 -8.56 -3.73 8.72
C LEU A 237 -9.62 -3.82 9.83
N ASP A 238 -9.24 -4.28 11.01
CA ASP A 238 -10.15 -4.35 12.15
C ASP A 238 -10.51 -2.95 12.66
N SER A 239 -11.76 -2.78 13.16
CA SER A 239 -12.24 -1.48 13.63
C SER A 239 -11.40 -0.90 14.77
N VAL A 240 -10.84 -1.74 15.62
CA VAL A 240 -9.92 -1.32 16.70
C VAL A 240 -8.66 -0.69 16.11
N GLN A 241 -8.07 -1.31 15.08
CA GLN A 241 -6.88 -0.77 14.43
C GLN A 241 -7.19 0.53 13.68
N ALA A 242 -8.36 0.61 13.05
CA ALA A 242 -8.82 1.82 12.38
C ALA A 242 -9.01 2.99 13.37
N ALA A 243 -9.56 2.74 14.56
CA ALA A 243 -9.72 3.74 15.61
C ALA A 243 -8.38 4.28 16.11
N ILE A 244 -7.39 3.39 16.29
CA ILE A 244 -6.01 3.80 16.64
C ILE A 244 -5.41 4.68 15.54
N LEU A 245 -5.56 4.28 14.28
CA LEU A 245 -5.05 5.06 13.14
C LEU A 245 -5.71 6.43 13.01
N LEU A 246 -7.00 6.54 13.34
CA LEU A 246 -7.72 7.82 13.37
C LEU A 246 -7.12 8.78 14.40
N SER A 247 -6.71 8.29 15.56
CA SER A 247 -6.03 9.07 16.60
C SER A 247 -4.61 9.51 16.21
N LEU A 248 -4.01 8.91 15.18
CA LEU A 248 -2.64 9.18 14.74
C LEU A 248 -2.56 9.97 13.43
N ILE A 249 -3.58 9.89 12.57
CA ILE A 249 -3.51 10.42 11.19
C ILE A 249 -3.37 11.94 11.11
N HIS A 250 -3.65 12.65 12.18
CA HIS A 250 -3.56 14.11 12.26
C HIS A 250 -2.29 14.62 12.96
N ILE A 251 -1.46 13.72 13.49
CA ILE A 251 -0.16 14.02 14.08
C ILE A 251 0.89 14.07 12.98
#